data_87d1203e447dba08f30fb8603c372545
#
_entry.id   87d1203e447dba08f30fb8603c372545
#
_cell.length_a   1.000
_cell.length_b   1.000
_cell.length_c   1.000
_cell.angle_alpha   90.00
_cell.angle_beta   90.00
_cell.angle_gamma   90.00
#
_symmetry.space_group_name_H-M   'P 1'
#
loop_
_entity.id
_entity.type
_entity.pdbx_description
1 polymer ?
#
loop_
_entity_poly.entity_id
_entity_poly.type
_entity_poly.pdbx_seq_one_letter_code
_entity_poly.pdbx_strand_id
1 'polypeptide(L)'
;MAADKGISFLRLGADAGDGASTYEKAAVIKQHGIKVRYSLMKAYLLTPEELAEEAAGLEAHGVDEVTIMDSAGTMHPADAGAYVEALKARVKIPVGFHCHSNLGLSAAKALAAEEHGADILDCGLLGMARSAGNMPTELAVALMHQQGKALDVDLYKLLEFEDQELIPAMEKEGYRSEERRVGK
;
A
#
# COMPACT_ATOMS: atom_id res chain seq x y z
N MET A 1 21.67 -13.95 -7.43
CA MET A 1 20.23 -13.96 -7.10
C MET A 1 19.87 -12.67 -6.35
N ALA A 2 18.58 -12.42 -6.03
CA ALA A 2 18.16 -11.19 -5.31
C ALA A 2 18.84 -11.04 -3.95
N ALA A 3 18.97 -12.14 -3.19
CA ALA A 3 19.67 -12.18 -1.90
C ALA A 3 21.11 -11.68 -1.99
N ASP A 4 21.84 -12.07 -3.04
CA ASP A 4 23.26 -11.68 -3.24
C ASP A 4 23.42 -10.18 -3.55
N LYS A 5 22.32 -9.48 -3.84
CA LYS A 5 22.27 -8.05 -4.11
C LYS A 5 21.86 -7.20 -2.90
N GLY A 6 21.73 -7.81 -1.73
CA GLY A 6 21.36 -7.12 -0.51
C GLY A 6 19.90 -6.63 -0.44
N ILE A 7 19.00 -7.29 -1.19
CA ILE A 7 17.57 -6.97 -1.16
C ILE A 7 17.00 -7.36 0.20
N SER A 8 16.35 -6.41 0.89
CA SER A 8 15.81 -6.60 2.23
C SER A 8 14.48 -7.33 2.24
N PHE A 9 13.67 -7.15 1.20
CA PHE A 9 12.37 -7.81 1.07
C PHE A 9 11.97 -8.00 -0.40
N LEU A 10 11.08 -8.94 -0.64
CA LEU A 10 10.32 -9.06 -1.89
C LEU A 10 8.82 -8.92 -1.60
N ARG A 11 8.11 -8.24 -2.47
CA ARG A 11 6.65 -8.13 -2.39
C ARG A 11 6.03 -9.14 -3.35
N LEU A 12 5.25 -10.06 -2.79
CA LEU A 12 4.34 -10.93 -3.52
C LEU A 12 2.96 -10.30 -3.56
N GLY A 13 2.07 -10.87 -4.37
CA GLY A 13 0.66 -10.50 -4.37
C GLY A 13 -0.16 -11.40 -5.26
N ALA A 14 -1.42 -11.54 -4.91
CA ALA A 14 -2.46 -12.14 -5.72
C ALA A 14 -3.78 -11.38 -5.47
N ASP A 15 -4.80 -11.65 -6.30
CA ASP A 15 -6.14 -11.17 -6.01
C ASP A 15 -6.63 -11.78 -4.69
N ALA A 16 -7.40 -11.03 -3.93
CA ALA A 16 -8.00 -11.52 -2.70
C ALA A 16 -8.84 -12.78 -2.97
N GLY A 17 -8.61 -13.82 -2.19
CA GLY A 17 -9.12 -15.18 -2.37
C GLY A 17 -8.10 -16.15 -2.96
N ASP A 18 -7.02 -15.68 -3.58
CA ASP A 18 -6.01 -16.52 -4.24
C ASP A 18 -4.68 -16.63 -3.46
N GLY A 19 -4.62 -16.16 -2.23
CA GLY A 19 -3.39 -16.08 -1.41
C GLY A 19 -2.68 -17.42 -1.27
N ALA A 20 -3.42 -18.52 -1.11
CA ALA A 20 -2.88 -19.85 -0.97
C ALA A 20 -2.00 -20.28 -2.17
N SER A 21 -2.26 -19.77 -3.37
CA SER A 21 -1.47 -20.05 -4.58
C SER A 21 -0.02 -19.54 -4.50
N THR A 22 0.29 -18.73 -3.49
CA THR A 22 1.59 -18.07 -3.33
C THR A 22 2.44 -18.63 -2.18
N TYR A 23 1.92 -19.55 -1.38
CA TYR A 23 2.60 -20.09 -0.19
C TYR A 23 3.97 -20.68 -0.51
N GLU A 24 4.06 -21.48 -1.57
CA GLU A 24 5.35 -22.06 -2.01
C GLU A 24 6.35 -20.96 -2.40
N LYS A 25 5.89 -19.90 -3.06
CA LYS A 25 6.74 -18.77 -3.45
C LYS A 25 7.26 -18.02 -2.23
N ALA A 26 6.39 -17.80 -1.23
CA ALA A 26 6.78 -17.20 0.04
C ALA A 26 7.85 -18.05 0.75
N ALA A 27 7.64 -19.36 0.83
CA ALA A 27 8.60 -20.28 1.43
C ALA A 27 9.98 -20.24 0.74
N VAL A 28 10.01 -20.20 -0.59
CA VAL A 28 11.28 -20.06 -1.35
C VAL A 28 11.99 -18.76 -1.02
N ILE A 29 11.28 -17.64 -0.95
CA ILE A 29 11.88 -16.34 -0.60
C ILE A 29 12.47 -16.39 0.82
N LYS A 30 11.73 -16.94 1.78
CA LYS A 30 12.17 -17.09 3.17
C LYS A 30 13.41 -17.96 3.31
N GLN A 31 13.56 -19.03 2.51
CA GLN A 31 14.76 -19.88 2.50
C GLN A 31 16.04 -19.09 2.14
N HIS A 32 15.90 -17.98 1.42
CA HIS A 32 17.01 -17.08 1.09
C HIS A 32 17.23 -15.96 2.11
N GLY A 33 16.56 -15.98 3.27
CA GLY A 33 16.68 -14.96 4.32
C GLY A 33 16.06 -13.60 3.97
N ILE A 34 15.24 -13.54 2.92
CA ILE A 34 14.57 -12.31 2.46
C ILE A 34 13.20 -12.21 3.13
N LYS A 35 12.80 -11.02 3.57
CA LYS A 35 11.45 -10.78 4.06
C LYS A 35 10.42 -10.83 2.95
N VAL A 36 9.24 -11.36 3.26
CA VAL A 36 8.10 -11.43 2.33
C VAL A 36 7.07 -10.38 2.75
N ARG A 37 6.87 -9.36 1.94
CA ARG A 37 5.72 -8.46 2.02
C ARG A 37 4.66 -8.94 1.04
N TYR A 38 3.39 -8.75 1.37
CA TYR A 38 2.31 -9.28 0.56
C TYR A 38 1.25 -8.23 0.25
N SER A 39 0.82 -8.16 -1.00
CA SER A 39 -0.28 -7.31 -1.47
C SER A 39 -1.54 -8.15 -1.66
N LEU A 40 -2.55 -7.92 -0.84
CA LEU A 40 -3.91 -8.46 -0.98
C LEU A 40 -4.64 -7.62 -2.03
N MET A 41 -4.40 -7.94 -3.32
CA MET A 41 -4.94 -7.14 -4.43
C MET A 41 -6.45 -7.28 -4.54
N LYS A 42 -7.12 -6.20 -4.95
CA LYS A 42 -8.59 -6.16 -5.06
C LYS A 42 -9.28 -6.61 -3.77
N ALA A 43 -8.83 -6.09 -2.63
CA ALA A 43 -9.31 -6.48 -1.31
C ALA A 43 -10.84 -6.51 -1.19
N TYR A 44 -11.52 -5.65 -1.93
CA TYR A 44 -12.99 -5.58 -2.01
C TYR A 44 -13.68 -6.81 -2.63
N LEU A 45 -12.96 -7.82 -3.10
CA LEU A 45 -13.55 -9.10 -3.54
C LEU A 45 -13.99 -9.98 -2.38
N LEU A 46 -13.46 -9.73 -1.18
CA LEU A 46 -13.79 -10.46 0.05
C LEU A 46 -14.39 -9.49 1.07
N THR A 47 -15.12 -10.01 2.05
CA THR A 47 -15.47 -9.23 3.23
C THR A 47 -14.23 -8.96 4.09
N PRO A 48 -14.27 -7.99 5.03
CA PRO A 48 -13.15 -7.75 5.95
C PRO A 48 -12.72 -8.99 6.72
N GLU A 49 -13.68 -9.81 7.17
CA GLU A 49 -13.45 -11.04 7.93
C GLU A 49 -12.81 -12.12 7.07
N GLU A 50 -13.27 -12.33 5.84
CA GLU A 50 -12.70 -13.28 4.89
C GLU A 50 -11.27 -12.89 4.51
N LEU A 51 -11.01 -11.60 4.29
CA LEU A 51 -9.67 -11.09 3.99
C LEU A 51 -8.73 -11.27 5.19
N ALA A 52 -9.24 -11.10 6.41
CA ALA A 52 -8.47 -11.33 7.63
C ALA A 52 -8.08 -12.81 7.80
N GLU A 53 -8.97 -13.75 7.44
CA GLU A 53 -8.64 -15.18 7.45
C GLU A 53 -7.58 -15.52 6.39
N GLU A 54 -7.64 -14.94 5.19
CA GLU A 54 -6.61 -15.09 4.17
C GLU A 54 -5.26 -14.55 4.66
N ALA A 55 -5.26 -13.36 5.29
CA ALA A 55 -4.05 -12.76 5.87
C ALA A 55 -3.43 -13.65 6.96
N ALA A 56 -4.25 -14.29 7.81
CA ALA A 56 -3.77 -15.24 8.81
C ALA A 56 -3.15 -16.50 8.17
N GLY A 57 -3.73 -16.98 7.08
CA GLY A 57 -3.14 -18.06 6.29
C GLY A 57 -1.77 -17.68 5.72
N LEU A 58 -1.61 -16.47 5.20
CA LEU A 58 -0.35 -15.94 4.70
C LEU A 58 0.70 -15.79 5.82
N GLU A 59 0.32 -15.25 6.97
CA GLU A 59 1.19 -15.17 8.16
C GLU A 59 1.68 -16.55 8.59
N ALA A 60 0.80 -17.54 8.65
CA ALA A 60 1.17 -18.92 9.00
C ALA A 60 2.15 -19.56 8.01
N HIS A 61 2.22 -19.07 6.78
CA HIS A 61 3.15 -19.51 5.74
C HIS A 61 4.36 -18.58 5.56
N GLY A 62 4.64 -17.74 6.57
CA GLY A 62 5.89 -16.98 6.68
C GLY A 62 5.90 -15.62 5.98
N VAL A 63 4.74 -15.07 5.62
CA VAL A 63 4.63 -13.67 5.21
C VAL A 63 4.90 -12.78 6.41
N ASP A 64 5.71 -11.73 6.22
CA ASP A 64 6.17 -10.84 7.29
C ASP A 64 5.35 -9.54 7.38
N GLU A 65 4.54 -9.22 6.37
CA GLU A 65 3.72 -8.00 6.27
C GLU A 65 2.63 -8.19 5.21
N VAL A 66 1.43 -7.74 5.48
CA VAL A 66 0.33 -7.71 4.48
C VAL A 66 -0.11 -6.28 4.21
N THR A 67 -0.45 -5.97 2.96
CA THR A 67 -1.02 -4.67 2.57
C THR A 67 -2.38 -4.88 1.91
N ILE A 68 -3.40 -4.25 2.45
CA ILE A 68 -4.75 -4.18 1.89
C ILE A 68 -4.71 -3.25 0.67
N MET A 69 -5.15 -3.74 -0.50
CA MET A 69 -5.07 -2.98 -1.75
C MET A 69 -6.47 -2.60 -2.25
N ASP A 70 -6.85 -1.33 -2.09
CA ASP A 70 -8.00 -0.76 -2.80
C ASP A 70 -7.62 -0.49 -4.27
N SER A 71 -7.50 -1.57 -5.04
CA SER A 71 -6.98 -1.56 -6.42
C SER A 71 -7.83 -0.78 -7.42
N ALA A 72 -9.13 -0.61 -7.14
CA ALA A 72 -10.04 0.17 -7.95
C ALA A 72 -10.21 1.62 -7.45
N GLY A 73 -9.73 1.93 -6.26
CA GLY A 73 -9.88 3.25 -5.65
C GLY A 73 -11.33 3.58 -5.27
N THR A 74 -12.16 2.57 -5.02
CA THR A 74 -13.61 2.69 -4.84
C THR A 74 -14.10 2.50 -3.41
N MET A 75 -13.24 2.06 -2.49
CA MET A 75 -13.58 1.98 -1.08
C MET A 75 -13.92 3.36 -0.51
N HIS A 76 -14.86 3.39 0.43
CA HIS A 76 -15.10 4.55 1.28
C HIS A 76 -14.16 4.53 2.50
N PRO A 77 -13.98 5.66 3.21
CA PRO A 77 -13.16 5.68 4.43
C PRO A 77 -13.60 4.67 5.50
N ALA A 78 -14.91 4.46 5.66
CA ALA A 78 -15.44 3.48 6.60
C ALA A 78 -15.05 2.03 6.21
N ASP A 79 -15.02 1.71 4.91
CA ASP A 79 -14.57 0.40 4.44
C ASP A 79 -13.09 0.21 4.75
N ALA A 80 -12.25 1.22 4.46
CA ALA A 80 -10.82 1.18 4.75
C ALA A 80 -10.55 0.89 6.24
N GLY A 81 -11.26 1.57 7.13
CA GLY A 81 -11.19 1.33 8.57
C GLY A 81 -11.60 -0.11 8.94
N ALA A 82 -12.73 -0.58 8.43
CA ALA A 82 -13.24 -1.92 8.74
C ALA A 82 -12.28 -3.03 8.30
N TYR A 83 -11.69 -2.94 7.11
CA TYR A 83 -10.70 -3.91 6.65
C TYR A 83 -9.44 -3.91 7.52
N VAL A 84 -8.92 -2.74 7.86
CA VAL A 84 -7.74 -2.64 8.74
C VAL A 84 -8.04 -3.23 10.10
N GLU A 85 -9.16 -2.87 10.73
CA GLU A 85 -9.55 -3.36 12.05
C GLU A 85 -9.70 -4.89 12.06
N ALA A 86 -10.35 -5.48 11.06
CA ALA A 86 -10.50 -6.92 10.94
C ALA A 86 -9.14 -7.64 10.84
N LEU A 87 -8.23 -7.14 9.99
CA LEU A 87 -6.90 -7.74 9.86
C LEU A 87 -6.09 -7.58 11.16
N LYS A 88 -6.08 -6.38 11.76
CA LYS A 88 -5.35 -6.12 13.03
C LYS A 88 -5.85 -7.00 14.18
N ALA A 89 -7.12 -7.35 14.21
CA ALA A 89 -7.67 -8.28 15.19
C ALA A 89 -7.21 -9.74 14.96
N ARG A 90 -6.80 -10.08 13.72
CA ARG A 90 -6.58 -11.49 13.32
C ARG A 90 -5.11 -11.86 13.15
N VAL A 91 -4.26 -10.93 12.73
CA VAL A 91 -2.82 -11.17 12.51
C VAL A 91 -1.94 -10.36 13.45
N LYS A 92 -0.68 -10.82 13.64
CA LYS A 92 0.33 -10.13 14.47
C LYS A 92 1.37 -9.38 13.64
N ILE A 93 1.46 -9.70 12.35
CA ILE A 93 2.35 -9.02 11.41
C ILE A 93 1.81 -7.62 11.08
N PRO A 94 2.67 -6.68 10.65
CA PRO A 94 2.24 -5.36 10.22
C PRO A 94 1.19 -5.42 9.12
N VAL A 95 0.20 -4.53 9.24
CA VAL A 95 -0.89 -4.33 8.28
C VAL A 95 -0.71 -2.99 7.60
N GLY A 96 -0.55 -3.00 6.28
CA GLY A 96 -0.49 -1.81 5.44
C GLY A 96 -1.81 -1.54 4.73
N PHE A 97 -1.97 -0.30 4.29
CA PHE A 97 -3.08 0.12 3.44
C PHE A 97 -2.57 0.87 2.21
N HIS A 98 -3.05 0.48 1.04
CA HIS A 98 -2.79 1.10 -0.25
C HIS A 98 -4.09 1.44 -0.94
N CYS A 99 -4.21 2.64 -1.49
CA CYS A 99 -5.41 3.02 -2.21
C CYS A 99 -5.14 3.84 -3.47
N HIS A 100 -5.93 3.56 -4.50
CA HIS A 100 -6.05 4.43 -5.66
C HIS A 100 -7.05 5.56 -5.39
N SER A 101 -6.90 6.67 -6.13
CA SER A 101 -7.66 7.91 -5.95
C SER A 101 -8.83 8.09 -6.93
N ASN A 102 -9.42 6.98 -7.45
CA ASN A 102 -10.43 7.05 -8.49
C ASN A 102 -11.70 7.82 -8.10
N LEU A 103 -12.06 7.82 -6.82
CA LEU A 103 -13.14 8.64 -6.28
C LEU A 103 -12.65 9.93 -5.59
N GLY A 104 -11.35 10.27 -5.70
CA GLY A 104 -10.78 11.43 -5.01
C GLY A 104 -10.70 11.30 -3.49
N LEU A 105 -10.86 10.08 -2.94
CA LEU A 105 -10.96 9.83 -1.50
C LEU A 105 -9.68 9.24 -0.89
N SER A 106 -8.56 9.21 -1.60
CA SER A 106 -7.34 8.54 -1.12
C SER A 106 -6.85 9.08 0.22
N ALA A 107 -6.85 10.39 0.41
CA ALA A 107 -6.46 11.02 1.67
C ALA A 107 -7.38 10.60 2.84
N ALA A 108 -8.69 10.66 2.65
CA ALA A 108 -9.65 10.28 3.67
C ALA A 108 -9.59 8.79 4.02
N LYS A 109 -9.35 7.93 3.02
CA LYS A 109 -9.13 6.48 3.24
C LYS A 109 -7.84 6.19 4.00
N ALA A 110 -6.76 6.89 3.66
CA ALA A 110 -5.47 6.74 4.34
C ALA A 110 -5.57 7.16 5.82
N LEU A 111 -6.25 8.28 6.11
CA LEU A 111 -6.52 8.70 7.48
C LEU A 111 -7.36 7.68 8.25
N ALA A 112 -8.46 7.20 7.66
CA ALA A 112 -9.29 6.19 8.29
C ALA A 112 -8.51 4.88 8.55
N ALA A 113 -7.69 4.43 7.60
CA ALA A 113 -6.85 3.26 7.79
C ALA A 113 -5.86 3.44 8.95
N GLU A 114 -5.21 4.59 9.04
CA GLU A 114 -4.29 4.93 10.12
C GLU A 114 -5.00 4.99 11.48
N GLU A 115 -6.16 5.65 11.55
CA GLU A 115 -6.98 5.74 12.77
C GLU A 115 -7.43 4.37 13.30
N HIS A 116 -7.63 3.38 12.41
CA HIS A 116 -7.98 2.00 12.77
C HIS A 116 -6.75 1.08 12.93
N GLY A 117 -5.55 1.66 12.94
CA GLY A 117 -4.32 0.97 13.34
C GLY A 117 -3.50 0.38 12.20
N ALA A 118 -3.63 0.86 10.98
CA ALA A 118 -2.68 0.51 9.92
C ALA A 118 -1.26 0.93 10.32
N ASP A 119 -0.33 0.00 10.20
CA ASP A 119 1.09 0.24 10.53
C ASP A 119 1.83 0.95 9.39
N ILE A 120 1.32 0.84 8.17
CA ILE A 120 1.97 1.32 6.95
C ILE A 120 0.93 1.95 6.02
N LEU A 121 1.22 3.16 5.53
CA LEU A 121 0.54 3.76 4.39
C LEU A 121 1.43 3.64 3.15
N ASP A 122 0.96 2.91 2.14
CA ASP A 122 1.67 2.68 0.88
C ASP A 122 1.26 3.76 -0.13
N CYS A 123 2.16 4.68 -0.38
CA CYS A 123 1.94 5.90 -1.15
C CYS A 123 2.84 5.95 -2.40
N GLY A 124 2.60 6.87 -3.28
CA GLY A 124 3.46 7.16 -4.44
C GLY A 124 3.80 8.64 -4.54
N LEU A 125 5.04 8.97 -4.87
CA LEU A 125 5.46 10.35 -5.11
C LEU A 125 4.56 10.97 -6.20
N LEU A 126 4.04 12.17 -5.94
CA LEU A 126 3.04 12.84 -6.80
C LEU A 126 1.82 11.97 -7.11
N GLY A 127 1.59 10.91 -6.35
CA GLY A 127 0.55 9.91 -6.62
C GLY A 127 0.74 9.16 -7.93
N MET A 128 1.98 9.04 -8.43
CA MET A 128 2.28 8.34 -9.68
C MET A 128 1.76 6.91 -9.65
N ALA A 129 0.81 6.59 -10.51
CA ALA A 129 0.28 5.26 -10.76
C ALA A 129 -0.65 5.28 -11.98
N ARG A 130 -1.13 4.11 -12.34
CA ARG A 130 -2.21 3.99 -13.34
C ARG A 130 -3.50 4.69 -12.88
N SER A 131 -4.39 4.96 -13.82
CA SER A 131 -5.72 5.52 -13.58
C SER A 131 -5.67 6.90 -12.91
N ALA A 132 -6.42 7.11 -11.82
CA ALA A 132 -6.44 8.39 -11.08
C ALA A 132 -5.26 8.58 -10.11
N GLY A 133 -4.30 7.67 -10.13
CA GLY A 133 -3.12 7.70 -9.26
C GLY A 133 -3.35 7.06 -7.89
N ASN A 134 -2.27 6.97 -7.13
CA ASN A 134 -2.25 6.52 -5.74
C ASN A 134 -2.49 7.68 -4.77
N MET A 135 -2.54 7.37 -3.47
CA MET A 135 -2.34 8.37 -2.42
C MET A 135 -0.97 9.05 -2.62
N PRO A 136 -0.90 10.38 -2.80
CA PRO A 136 0.37 11.08 -2.94
C PRO A 136 1.18 11.03 -1.64
N THR A 137 2.49 10.77 -1.75
CA THR A 137 3.38 10.69 -0.57
C THR A 137 3.46 12.01 0.16
N GLU A 138 3.63 13.12 -0.54
CA GLU A 138 3.69 14.47 0.01
C GLU A 138 2.43 14.83 0.79
N LEU A 139 1.26 14.40 0.28
CA LEU A 139 -0.01 14.60 0.98
C LEU A 139 -0.11 13.73 2.23
N ALA A 140 0.33 12.47 2.16
CA ALA A 140 0.37 11.59 3.34
C ALA A 140 1.26 12.17 4.44
N VAL A 141 2.47 12.64 4.08
CA VAL A 141 3.41 13.28 5.03
C VAL A 141 2.79 14.52 5.66
N ALA A 142 2.17 15.39 4.85
CA ALA A 142 1.51 16.62 5.34
C ALA A 142 0.40 16.29 6.35
N LEU A 143 -0.45 15.31 6.04
CA LEU A 143 -1.54 14.87 6.92
C LEU A 143 -1.02 14.29 8.23
N MET A 144 0.00 13.44 8.18
CA MET A 144 0.61 12.86 9.39
C MET A 144 1.25 13.93 10.27
N HIS A 145 1.95 14.92 9.68
CA HIS A 145 2.49 16.07 10.43
C HIS A 145 1.37 16.89 11.07
N GLN A 146 0.26 17.12 10.36
CA GLN A 146 -0.90 17.86 10.91
C GLN A 146 -1.52 17.13 12.11
N GLN A 147 -1.49 15.80 12.12
CA GLN A 147 -1.92 14.99 13.26
C GLN A 147 -0.87 14.91 14.39
N GLY A 148 0.26 15.60 14.29
CA GLY A 148 1.33 15.58 15.28
C GLY A 148 2.18 14.29 15.27
N LYS A 149 2.10 13.48 14.21
CA LYS A 149 2.94 12.29 14.06
C LYS A 149 4.37 12.69 13.72
N ALA A 150 5.33 12.15 14.44
CA ALA A 150 6.74 12.34 14.15
C ALA A 150 7.16 11.40 13.01
N LEU A 151 7.35 11.95 11.81
CA LEU A 151 7.92 11.25 10.68
C LEU A 151 9.35 11.73 10.44
N ASP A 152 10.25 10.80 10.11
CA ASP A 152 11.62 11.15 9.66
C ASP A 152 11.61 11.52 8.16
N VAL A 153 10.69 12.41 7.80
CA VAL A 153 10.54 12.94 6.43
C VAL A 153 10.35 14.43 6.50
N ASP A 154 11.26 15.18 5.91
CA ASP A 154 11.13 16.63 5.73
C ASP A 154 10.24 16.92 4.52
N LEU A 155 9.02 17.41 4.77
CA LEU A 155 8.05 17.69 3.72
C LEU A 155 8.57 18.72 2.70
N TYR A 156 9.30 19.74 3.14
CA TYR A 156 9.79 20.79 2.22
C TYR A 156 10.88 20.26 1.30
N LYS A 157 11.78 19.43 1.82
CA LYS A 157 12.79 18.76 0.97
C LYS A 157 12.16 17.77 0.00
N LEU A 158 11.08 17.09 0.43
CA LEU A 158 10.32 16.20 -0.45
C LEU A 158 9.70 16.99 -1.62
N LEU A 159 9.03 18.11 -1.33
CA LEU A 159 8.43 18.98 -2.34
C LEU A 159 9.50 19.61 -3.27
N GLU A 160 10.64 20.02 -2.73
CA GLU A 160 11.77 20.51 -3.53
C GLU A 160 12.31 19.45 -4.48
N PHE A 161 12.48 18.21 -4.02
CA PHE A 161 12.87 17.08 -4.86
C PHE A 161 11.85 16.79 -5.97
N GLU A 162 10.57 16.83 -5.65
CA GLU A 162 9.50 16.61 -6.63
C GLU A 162 9.51 17.68 -7.72
N ASP A 163 9.69 18.95 -7.35
CA ASP A 163 9.71 20.08 -8.27
C ASP A 163 10.98 20.11 -9.14
N GLN A 164 12.15 19.87 -8.54
CA GLN A 164 13.43 20.05 -9.23
C GLN A 164 13.88 18.80 -10.01
N GLU A 165 13.53 17.62 -9.58
CA GLU A 165 14.04 16.37 -10.15
C GLU A 165 12.93 15.51 -10.75
N LEU A 166 11.85 15.26 -9.99
CA LEU A 166 10.85 14.27 -10.39
C LEU A 166 9.95 14.79 -11.51
N ILE A 167 9.42 16.00 -11.41
CA ILE A 167 8.55 16.60 -12.43
C ILE A 167 9.30 16.73 -13.78
N PRO A 168 10.53 17.27 -13.84
CA PRO A 168 11.28 17.32 -15.09
C PRO A 168 11.58 15.92 -15.68
N ALA A 169 11.87 14.93 -14.84
CA ALA A 169 12.07 13.56 -15.29
C ALA A 169 10.79 12.96 -15.89
N MET A 170 9.63 13.17 -15.23
CA MET A 170 8.34 12.72 -15.73
C MET A 170 7.97 13.36 -17.06
N GLU A 171 8.21 14.66 -17.23
CA GLU A 171 7.96 15.38 -18.49
C GLU A 171 8.85 14.84 -19.63
N LYS A 172 10.14 14.61 -19.35
CA LYS A 172 11.08 14.04 -20.32
C LYS A 172 10.65 12.65 -20.81
N GLU A 173 10.14 11.81 -19.92
CA GLU A 173 9.65 10.45 -20.25
C GLU A 173 8.21 10.44 -20.78
N GLY A 174 7.60 11.62 -20.95
CA GLY A 174 6.24 11.76 -21.47
C GLY A 174 5.14 11.30 -20.51
N TYR A 175 5.47 11.18 -19.22
CA TYR A 175 4.48 10.88 -18.19
C TYR A 175 3.58 12.10 -17.96
N ARG A 176 2.30 11.99 -18.30
CA ARG A 176 1.34 13.10 -18.17
C ARG A 176 0.45 12.89 -16.95
N SER A 177 0.32 13.93 -16.14
CA SER A 177 -0.64 13.98 -15.02
C SER A 177 -2.11 13.80 -15.46
N GLU A 178 -2.37 13.91 -16.76
CA GLU A 178 -3.70 13.72 -17.36
C GLU A 178 -4.21 12.28 -17.28
N GLU A 179 -3.34 11.30 -17.01
CA GLU A 179 -3.76 9.92 -16.75
C GLU A 179 -4.49 9.76 -15.41
N ARG A 180 -4.49 10.79 -14.57
CA ARG A 180 -5.31 10.90 -13.36
C ARG A 180 -6.81 11.11 -13.65
N ARG A 181 -7.34 10.56 -14.74
CA ARG A 181 -8.77 10.72 -15.05
C ARG A 181 -9.59 9.77 -14.22
N VAL A 182 -10.51 10.34 -13.45
CA VAL A 182 -11.57 9.61 -12.76
C VAL A 182 -12.37 8.80 -13.79
N GLY A 183 -12.53 7.50 -13.58
CA GLY A 183 -13.51 6.71 -14.33
C GLY A 183 -13.05 6.10 -15.65
N LYS A 184 -11.79 5.77 -15.84
CA LYS A 184 -11.36 4.87 -16.92
C LYS A 184 -10.87 3.55 -16.39
#